data_f5d426d23d4cb53ecf7f0624aa9615a8
#
_entry.id   f5d426d23d4cb53ecf7f0624aa9615a8
#
_cell.length_a   1.000
_cell.length_b   1.000
_cell.length_c   1.000
_cell.angle_alpha   90.00
_cell.angle_beta   90.00
_cell.angle_gamma   90.00
#
_symmetry.space_group_name_H-M   'P 1'
#
loop_
_entity.id
_entity.type
_entity.pdbx_description
1 polymer ?
#
loop_
_entity_poly.entity_id
_entity_poly.type
_entity_poly.pdbx_seq_one_letter_code
_entity_poly.pdbx_strand_id
1 'polypeptide(L)'
;MTIFINEFIIKIIGHKKAQTLSTTEFDHLIDAQLESIKSQNLEGHVMIINVLPPTITRLFSIIKTQHLAHLHSITLISDDKESVEELIKSQYSVVKAAGGVVQNEFGQILMMYRLKTWDLPKGKLDKGESSKVAAIREVEEECGVKAKMGKKICTTFHTYTYKNEAILKQTKWYSMDLIDDSKMKPQVEENIEKLEWMGREKVKSAMINSYSSIRFVLKKFYQ
;
A
#
# COMPACT_ATOMS: atom_id res chain seq x y z
N MET A 1 -4.14 3.07 -9.33
CA MET A 1 -2.93 2.84 -8.49
C MET A 1 -3.12 3.49 -7.14
N THR A 2 -2.59 2.92 -6.04
CA THR A 2 -2.58 3.52 -4.70
C THR A 2 -1.17 3.49 -4.16
N ILE A 3 -0.59 4.67 -3.91
CA ILE A 3 0.80 4.86 -3.47
C ILE A 3 0.79 5.43 -2.06
N PHE A 4 1.62 4.88 -1.19
CA PHE A 4 1.88 5.35 0.16
C PHE A 4 3.24 6.06 0.18
N ILE A 5 3.24 7.33 0.56
CA ILE A 5 4.44 8.16 0.64
C ILE A 5 4.44 8.77 2.04
N ASN A 6 5.42 8.41 2.87
CA ASN A 6 5.45 8.82 4.27
C ASN A 6 4.08 8.56 4.95
N GLU A 7 3.41 9.62 5.42
CA GLU A 7 2.14 9.52 6.16
C GLU A 7 0.89 9.69 5.27
N PHE A 8 1.01 10.05 4.00
CA PHE A 8 -0.13 10.32 3.12
C PHE A 8 -0.27 9.32 1.96
N ILE A 9 -1.43 9.35 1.33
CA ILE A 9 -1.82 8.40 0.28
C ILE A 9 -2.08 9.17 -1.02
N ILE A 10 -1.50 8.71 -2.13
CA ILE A 10 -1.86 9.16 -3.48
C ILE A 10 -2.68 8.07 -4.17
N LYS A 11 -3.87 8.42 -4.63
CA LYS A 11 -4.73 7.56 -5.45
C LYS A 11 -4.78 8.10 -6.87
N ILE A 12 -4.55 7.24 -7.87
CA ILE A 12 -4.72 7.57 -9.28
C ILE A 12 -5.93 6.80 -9.78
N ILE A 13 -6.94 7.54 -10.27
CA ILE A 13 -8.21 6.99 -10.75
C ILE A 13 -8.60 7.61 -12.08
N GLY A 14 -9.40 6.92 -12.88
CA GLY A 14 -10.03 7.46 -14.08
C GLY A 14 -11.38 8.13 -13.77
N HIS A 15 -11.91 8.90 -14.70
CA HIS A 15 -13.15 9.67 -14.55
C HIS A 15 -14.38 8.83 -14.16
N LYS A 16 -14.54 7.62 -14.71
CA LYS A 16 -15.67 6.73 -14.33
C LYS A 16 -15.74 6.48 -12.83
N LYS A 17 -14.57 6.27 -12.19
CA LYS A 17 -14.48 6.06 -10.75
C LYS A 17 -14.63 7.37 -9.98
N ALA A 18 -14.18 8.48 -10.54
CA ALA A 18 -14.30 9.80 -9.93
C ALA A 18 -15.76 10.22 -9.75
N GLN A 19 -16.66 9.86 -10.67
CA GLN A 19 -18.10 10.14 -10.60
C GLN A 19 -18.79 9.51 -9.38
N THR A 20 -18.18 8.51 -8.74
CA THR A 20 -18.72 7.87 -7.52
C THR A 20 -18.22 8.53 -6.23
N LEU A 21 -17.35 9.54 -6.32
CA LEU A 21 -16.83 10.27 -5.18
C LEU A 21 -17.69 11.49 -4.86
N SER A 22 -17.90 11.76 -3.58
CA SER A 22 -18.47 13.03 -3.14
C SER A 22 -17.37 14.09 -3.09
N THR A 23 -17.63 15.27 -3.66
CA THR A 23 -16.70 16.41 -3.56
C THR A 23 -16.56 16.93 -2.13
N THR A 24 -17.56 16.68 -1.28
CA THR A 24 -17.52 17.05 0.14
C THR A 24 -16.52 16.25 0.99
N GLU A 25 -15.93 15.17 0.42
CA GLU A 25 -14.87 14.40 1.08
C GLU A 25 -13.48 15.04 0.91
N PHE A 26 -13.37 16.17 0.20
CA PHE A 26 -12.11 16.82 -0.11
C PHE A 26 -12.08 18.24 0.44
N ASP A 27 -10.96 18.60 1.05
CA ASP A 27 -10.72 19.94 1.58
C ASP A 27 -10.33 20.92 0.46
N HIS A 28 -9.64 20.42 -0.58
CA HIS A 28 -9.23 21.20 -1.74
C HIS A 28 -9.52 20.47 -3.06
N LEU A 29 -10.02 21.23 -4.03
CA LEU A 29 -10.19 20.82 -5.42
C LEU A 29 -9.30 21.69 -6.31
N ILE A 30 -8.38 21.07 -7.04
CA ILE A 30 -7.44 21.73 -7.96
C ILE A 30 -7.72 21.25 -9.38
N ASP A 31 -8.00 22.16 -10.30
CA ASP A 31 -8.00 21.86 -11.73
C ASP A 31 -6.60 22.14 -12.30
N ALA A 32 -5.89 21.07 -12.67
CA ALA A 32 -4.52 21.18 -13.15
C ALA A 32 -4.38 21.88 -14.52
N GLN A 33 -5.48 22.12 -15.24
CA GLN A 33 -5.50 22.92 -16.47
C GLN A 33 -5.68 24.41 -16.19
N LEU A 34 -6.34 24.75 -15.08
CA LEU A 34 -6.68 26.13 -14.75
C LEU A 34 -5.65 26.76 -13.79
N GLU A 35 -5.03 25.96 -12.93
CA GLU A 35 -4.12 26.48 -11.93
C GLU A 35 -2.90 25.58 -11.70
N SER A 36 -1.79 26.20 -11.29
CA SER A 36 -0.57 25.46 -10.93
C SER A 36 -0.67 24.89 -9.52
N ILE A 37 -0.21 23.64 -9.33
CA ILE A 37 -0.09 23.04 -7.99
C ILE A 37 0.93 23.83 -7.16
N LYS A 38 0.50 24.27 -5.99
CA LYS A 38 1.32 24.94 -4.97
C LYS A 38 1.24 24.17 -3.67
N SER A 39 2.32 24.17 -2.88
CA SER A 39 2.37 23.46 -1.59
C SER A 39 1.31 23.90 -0.60
N GLN A 40 0.98 25.18 -0.59
CA GLN A 40 -0.07 25.75 0.29
C GLN A 40 -1.48 25.19 0.02
N ASN A 41 -1.72 24.58 -1.16
CA ASN A 41 -3.00 23.96 -1.51
C ASN A 41 -2.97 22.43 -1.28
N LEU A 42 -1.88 21.90 -0.72
CA LEU A 42 -1.70 20.48 -0.44
C LEU A 42 -1.86 20.22 1.07
N GLU A 43 -3.07 20.43 1.57
CA GLU A 43 -3.47 20.16 2.95
C GLU A 43 -4.72 19.29 2.99
N GLY A 44 -4.89 18.47 4.04
CA GLY A 44 -6.05 17.62 4.22
C GLY A 44 -6.18 16.57 3.12
N HIS A 45 -7.38 16.43 2.59
CA HIS A 45 -7.74 15.55 1.47
C HIS A 45 -7.86 16.39 0.19
N VAL A 46 -6.95 16.21 -0.76
CA VAL A 46 -6.88 17.01 -1.99
C VAL A 46 -7.34 16.19 -3.19
N MET A 47 -8.23 16.75 -4.01
CA MET A 47 -8.57 16.23 -5.34
C MET A 47 -7.91 17.09 -6.41
N ILE A 48 -7.21 16.46 -7.35
CA ILE A 48 -6.61 17.12 -8.50
C ILE A 48 -7.21 16.50 -9.76
N ILE A 49 -7.93 17.30 -10.55
CA ILE A 49 -8.57 16.88 -11.80
C ILE A 49 -7.75 17.30 -13.01
N ASN A 50 -8.06 16.72 -14.16
CA ASN A 50 -7.41 17.02 -15.46
C ASN A 50 -5.88 16.84 -15.41
N VAL A 51 -5.43 15.78 -14.71
CA VAL A 51 -4.01 15.53 -14.46
C VAL A 51 -3.31 15.10 -15.73
N LEU A 52 -2.24 15.82 -16.09
CA LEU A 52 -1.34 15.55 -17.22
C LEU A 52 0.07 15.22 -16.73
N PRO A 53 0.97 14.64 -17.57
CA PRO A 53 2.34 14.34 -17.19
C PRO A 53 3.12 15.49 -16.53
N PRO A 54 3.06 16.77 -17.01
CA PRO A 54 3.72 17.88 -16.32
C PRO A 54 3.20 18.14 -14.91
N THR A 55 1.91 17.91 -14.65
CA THR A 55 1.28 18.01 -13.33
C THR A 55 1.94 17.04 -12.36
N ILE A 56 2.18 15.80 -12.79
CA ILE A 56 2.84 14.77 -11.99
C ILE A 56 4.27 15.16 -11.64
N THR A 57 5.05 15.61 -12.63
CA THR A 57 6.43 16.04 -12.43
C THR A 57 6.51 17.14 -11.38
N ARG A 58 5.65 18.15 -11.48
CA ARG A 58 5.60 19.24 -10.49
C ARG A 58 5.17 18.76 -9.11
N LEU A 59 4.10 17.96 -9.02
CA LEU A 59 3.60 17.43 -7.76
C LEU A 59 4.68 16.63 -7.03
N PHE A 60 5.34 15.70 -7.71
CA PHE A 60 6.39 14.88 -7.11
C PHE A 60 7.65 15.70 -6.76
N SER A 61 7.94 16.78 -7.49
CA SER A 61 8.98 17.74 -7.10
C SER A 61 8.64 18.40 -5.76
N ILE A 62 7.41 18.87 -5.57
CA ILE A 62 6.97 19.47 -4.29
C ILE A 62 7.06 18.44 -3.16
N ILE A 63 6.55 17.22 -3.38
CA ILE A 63 6.58 16.13 -2.38
C ILE A 63 8.02 15.77 -1.94
N LYS A 64 8.98 15.84 -2.88
CA LYS A 64 10.39 15.52 -2.57
C LYS A 64 11.13 16.64 -1.83
N THR A 65 10.73 17.90 -2.06
CA THR A 65 11.49 19.07 -1.57
C THR A 65 10.84 19.77 -0.40
N GLN A 66 9.58 19.48 -0.09
CA GLN A 66 8.83 20.17 0.95
C GLN A 66 8.22 19.21 1.96
N HIS A 67 8.14 19.64 3.20
CA HIS A 67 7.46 18.91 4.26
C HIS A 67 5.96 19.26 4.24
N LEU A 68 5.11 18.29 3.92
CA LEU A 68 3.66 18.44 3.80
C LEU A 68 2.96 17.85 5.05
N ALA A 69 3.19 18.44 6.22
CA ALA A 69 2.79 17.89 7.50
C ALA A 69 1.26 17.70 7.66
N HIS A 70 0.46 18.50 6.99
CA HIS A 70 -1.01 18.47 7.08
C HIS A 70 -1.67 17.78 5.90
N LEU A 71 -0.91 17.20 4.97
CA LEU A 71 -1.46 16.46 3.84
C LEU A 71 -1.86 15.05 4.27
N HIS A 72 -3.11 14.67 4.05
CA HIS A 72 -3.64 13.34 4.36
C HIS A 72 -3.77 12.45 3.13
N SER A 73 -4.28 12.99 2.04
CA SER A 73 -4.35 12.24 0.78
C SER A 73 -4.45 13.15 -0.44
N ILE A 74 -3.99 12.61 -1.60
CA ILE A 74 -4.21 13.22 -2.91
C ILE A 74 -4.95 12.20 -3.78
N THR A 75 -6.03 12.63 -4.42
CA THR A 75 -6.73 11.85 -5.44
C THR A 75 -6.50 12.52 -6.79
N LEU A 76 -5.75 11.86 -7.67
CA LEU A 76 -5.45 12.31 -9.03
C LEU A 76 -6.46 11.69 -10.00
N ILE A 77 -7.14 12.54 -10.77
CA ILE A 77 -8.10 12.13 -11.80
C ILE A 77 -7.50 12.44 -13.16
N SER A 78 -7.34 11.43 -13.99
CA SER A 78 -6.78 11.53 -15.33
C SER A 78 -7.59 10.72 -16.32
N ASP A 79 -7.72 11.22 -17.55
CA ASP A 79 -8.26 10.47 -18.70
C ASP A 79 -7.29 9.37 -19.12
N ASP A 80 -6.00 9.65 -19.07
CA ASP A 80 -4.92 8.69 -19.35
C ASP A 80 -4.21 8.28 -18.06
N LYS A 81 -4.93 7.48 -17.28
CA LYS A 81 -4.44 6.94 -16.01
C LYS A 81 -3.20 6.05 -16.20
N GLU A 82 -3.13 5.30 -17.29
CA GLU A 82 -2.04 4.39 -17.60
C GLU A 82 -0.72 5.15 -17.78
N SER A 83 -0.71 6.19 -18.62
CA SER A 83 0.49 7.04 -18.82
C SER A 83 0.93 7.74 -17.54
N VAL A 84 -0.01 8.20 -16.71
CA VAL A 84 0.30 8.78 -15.40
C VAL A 84 0.96 7.76 -14.48
N GLU A 85 0.44 6.53 -14.41
CA GLU A 85 1.02 5.46 -13.60
C GLU A 85 2.42 5.04 -14.10
N GLU A 86 2.63 4.97 -15.42
CA GLU A 86 3.93 4.66 -16.02
C GLU A 86 4.96 5.76 -15.76
N LEU A 87 4.57 7.03 -15.91
CA LEU A 87 5.43 8.16 -15.59
C LEU A 87 5.87 8.14 -14.12
N ILE A 88 4.97 7.83 -13.20
CA ILE A 88 5.33 7.72 -11.78
C ILE A 88 6.31 6.57 -11.58
N LYS A 89 6.04 5.40 -12.15
CA LYS A 89 6.92 4.23 -12.02
C LYS A 89 8.32 4.49 -12.61
N SER A 90 8.41 5.25 -13.71
CA SER A 90 9.70 5.57 -14.35
C SER A 90 10.64 6.42 -13.48
N GLN A 91 10.12 7.07 -12.45
CA GLN A 91 10.91 7.90 -11.52
C GLN A 91 11.56 7.07 -10.39
N TYR A 92 11.34 5.76 -10.34
CA TYR A 92 11.77 4.87 -9.26
C TYR A 92 12.34 3.56 -9.78
N SER A 93 13.23 2.96 -9.02
CA SER A 93 13.56 1.54 -9.17
C SER A 93 12.40 0.71 -8.60
N VAL A 94 11.70 -0.05 -9.47
CA VAL A 94 10.53 -0.82 -9.05
C VAL A 94 10.93 -2.16 -8.48
N VAL A 95 10.63 -2.39 -7.20
CA VAL A 95 10.79 -3.67 -6.51
C VAL A 95 9.43 -4.36 -6.42
N LYS A 96 9.32 -5.56 -7.00
CA LYS A 96 8.10 -6.39 -6.92
C LYS A 96 8.13 -7.23 -5.66
N ALA A 97 6.98 -7.29 -4.97
CA ALA A 97 6.76 -8.06 -3.75
C ALA A 97 5.36 -8.69 -3.74
N ALA A 98 5.17 -9.67 -2.88
CA ALA A 98 3.87 -10.26 -2.63
C ALA A 98 3.72 -10.63 -1.16
N GLY A 99 2.48 -10.71 -0.67
CA GLY A 99 2.18 -11.10 0.69
C GLY A 99 0.75 -11.59 0.87
N GLY A 100 0.45 -12.07 2.06
CA GLY A 100 -0.82 -12.69 2.38
C GLY A 100 -1.52 -12.13 3.61
N VAL A 101 -2.86 -12.15 3.55
CA VAL A 101 -3.74 -12.07 4.72
C VAL A 101 -4.20 -13.49 4.97
N VAL A 102 -3.57 -14.18 5.93
CA VAL A 102 -3.89 -15.57 6.29
C VAL A 102 -4.99 -15.58 7.34
N GLN A 103 -6.05 -16.34 7.08
CA GLN A 103 -7.17 -16.51 7.99
C GLN A 103 -7.27 -17.98 8.44
N ASN A 104 -7.50 -18.22 9.73
CA ASN A 104 -7.77 -19.54 10.26
C ASN A 104 -9.29 -19.87 10.27
N GLU A 105 -9.66 -21.09 10.66
CA GLU A 105 -11.05 -21.57 10.74
C GLU A 105 -11.94 -20.78 11.71
N PHE A 106 -11.33 -20.06 12.67
CA PHE A 106 -12.04 -19.18 13.61
C PHE A 106 -12.23 -17.76 13.09
N GLY A 107 -11.83 -17.48 11.83
CA GLY A 107 -11.90 -16.15 11.23
C GLY A 107 -10.85 -15.17 11.76
N GLN A 108 -9.85 -15.66 12.49
CA GLN A 108 -8.74 -14.83 12.99
C GLN A 108 -7.69 -14.63 11.89
N ILE A 109 -7.03 -13.48 11.89
CA ILE A 109 -5.98 -13.12 10.93
C ILE A 109 -4.61 -13.25 11.60
N LEU A 110 -3.66 -13.84 10.88
CA LEU A 110 -2.26 -13.87 11.28
C LEU A 110 -1.64 -12.47 11.13
N MET A 111 -1.28 -11.88 12.26
CA MET A 111 -0.55 -10.62 12.31
C MET A 111 0.87 -10.87 12.82
N MET A 112 1.83 -10.15 12.27
CA MET A 112 3.21 -10.17 12.74
C MET A 112 3.62 -8.82 13.32
N TYR A 113 4.38 -8.85 14.43
CA TYR A 113 4.94 -7.65 15.03
C TYR A 113 6.42 -7.57 14.67
N ARG A 114 6.80 -6.53 13.92
CA ARG A 114 8.19 -6.29 13.49
C ARG A 114 8.50 -4.80 13.55
N LEU A 115 9.73 -4.46 13.91
CA LEU A 115 10.17 -3.06 13.99
C LEU A 115 9.19 -2.19 14.80
N LYS A 116 8.67 -2.72 15.91
CA LYS A 116 7.68 -2.09 16.80
C LYS A 116 6.33 -1.76 16.16
N THR A 117 5.97 -2.41 15.05
CA THR A 117 4.75 -2.13 14.28
C THR A 117 4.08 -3.43 13.86
N TRP A 118 2.75 -3.48 13.89
CA TRP A 118 1.99 -4.60 13.35
C TRP A 118 1.97 -4.58 11.83
N ASP A 119 2.26 -5.71 11.22
CA ASP A 119 2.42 -5.91 9.78
C ASP A 119 1.79 -7.23 9.32
N LEU A 120 1.82 -7.49 8.03
CA LEU A 120 1.41 -8.73 7.38
C LEU A 120 2.60 -9.36 6.66
N PRO A 121 2.69 -10.70 6.59
CA PRO A 121 3.79 -11.39 5.92
C PRO A 121 3.88 -11.05 4.43
N LYS A 122 5.09 -10.70 3.97
CA LYS A 122 5.37 -10.26 2.60
C LYS A 122 6.85 -10.12 2.34
N GLY A 123 7.28 -10.48 1.15
CA GLY A 123 8.64 -10.20 0.74
C GLY A 123 8.81 -10.01 -0.76
N LYS A 124 10.04 -9.94 -1.22
CA LYS A 124 10.38 -9.71 -2.62
C LYS A 124 10.16 -10.96 -3.45
N LEU A 125 9.78 -10.78 -4.72
CA LEU A 125 9.76 -11.87 -5.68
C LEU A 125 11.20 -12.26 -6.05
N ASP A 126 11.46 -13.55 -6.10
CA ASP A 126 12.66 -14.09 -6.70
C ASP A 126 12.63 -13.98 -8.22
N LYS A 127 13.80 -14.15 -8.87
CA LYS A 127 13.91 -14.07 -10.33
C LYS A 127 13.06 -15.16 -10.99
N GLY A 128 12.09 -14.74 -11.79
CA GLY A 128 11.17 -15.65 -12.49
C GLY A 128 9.99 -16.13 -11.65
N GLU A 129 9.91 -15.75 -10.38
CA GLU A 129 8.85 -16.17 -9.48
C GLU A 129 7.53 -15.43 -9.77
N SER A 130 6.41 -16.14 -9.70
CA SER A 130 5.10 -15.51 -9.76
C SER A 130 4.72 -14.92 -8.41
N SER A 131 3.93 -13.85 -8.41
CA SER A 131 3.50 -13.21 -7.13
C SER A 131 2.64 -14.09 -6.22
N LYS A 132 1.99 -15.13 -6.77
CA LYS A 132 1.23 -16.10 -5.96
C LYS A 132 2.17 -17.05 -5.23
N VAL A 133 3.20 -17.53 -5.91
CA VAL A 133 4.22 -18.41 -5.33
C VAL A 133 4.99 -17.65 -4.26
N ALA A 134 5.49 -16.44 -4.59
CA ALA A 134 6.16 -15.58 -3.64
C ALA A 134 5.34 -15.34 -2.36
N ALA A 135 4.05 -15.04 -2.49
CA ALA A 135 3.21 -14.77 -1.33
C ALA A 135 3.05 -15.99 -0.39
N ILE A 136 2.97 -17.21 -0.94
CA ILE A 136 2.92 -18.45 -0.12
C ILE A 136 4.28 -18.67 0.55
N ARG A 137 5.38 -18.60 -0.22
CA ARG A 137 6.74 -18.77 0.29
C ARG A 137 7.04 -17.80 1.42
N GLU A 138 6.74 -16.52 1.25
CA GLU A 138 6.99 -15.50 2.28
C GLU A 138 6.19 -15.73 3.58
N VAL A 139 4.93 -16.19 3.47
CA VAL A 139 4.14 -16.59 4.65
C VAL A 139 4.80 -17.78 5.36
N GLU A 140 5.30 -18.77 4.63
CA GLU A 140 5.96 -19.92 5.23
C GLU A 140 7.33 -19.56 5.82
N GLU A 141 8.14 -18.76 5.13
CA GLU A 141 9.47 -18.31 5.59
C GLU A 141 9.38 -17.37 6.80
N GLU A 142 8.55 -16.32 6.74
CA GLU A 142 8.45 -15.32 7.80
C GLU A 142 7.68 -15.81 9.04
N CYS A 143 6.73 -16.75 8.85
CA CYS A 143 5.81 -17.15 9.92
C CYS A 143 5.81 -18.64 10.27
N GLY A 144 6.42 -19.52 9.47
CA GLY A 144 6.34 -20.97 9.65
C GLY A 144 4.93 -21.54 9.44
N VAL A 145 4.06 -20.83 8.71
CA VAL A 145 2.65 -21.18 8.52
C VAL A 145 2.43 -21.61 7.07
N LYS A 146 1.78 -22.77 6.87
CA LYS A 146 1.34 -23.22 5.57
C LYS A 146 -0.07 -22.72 5.26
N ALA A 147 -0.23 -22.11 4.11
CA ALA A 147 -1.49 -21.50 3.72
C ALA A 147 -1.89 -21.84 2.27
N LYS A 148 -3.20 -21.94 2.03
CA LYS A 148 -3.77 -22.12 0.71
C LYS A 148 -4.08 -20.76 0.07
N MET A 149 -3.61 -20.56 -1.16
CA MET A 149 -3.85 -19.35 -1.93
C MET A 149 -5.34 -19.12 -2.21
N GLY A 150 -5.83 -17.94 -1.86
CA GLY A 150 -7.18 -17.46 -2.19
C GLY A 150 -7.17 -16.40 -3.29
N LYS A 151 -8.02 -15.39 -3.13
CA LYS A 151 -8.23 -14.32 -4.13
C LYS A 151 -7.21 -13.18 -3.93
N LYS A 152 -6.93 -12.46 -5.02
CA LYS A 152 -6.19 -11.19 -4.95
C LYS A 152 -7.05 -10.14 -4.25
N ILE A 153 -6.52 -9.52 -3.20
CA ILE A 153 -7.17 -8.45 -2.45
C ILE A 153 -6.93 -7.11 -3.15
N CYS A 154 -5.66 -6.72 -3.29
CA CYS A 154 -5.28 -5.45 -3.90
C CYS A 154 -3.80 -5.45 -4.32
N THR A 155 -3.36 -4.33 -4.87
CA THR A 155 -1.94 -4.00 -5.05
C THR A 155 -1.67 -2.67 -4.37
N THR A 156 -0.65 -2.62 -3.51
CA THR A 156 -0.16 -1.39 -2.89
C THR A 156 1.21 -1.02 -3.46
N PHE A 157 1.49 0.27 -3.47
CA PHE A 157 2.80 0.79 -3.81
C PHE A 157 3.26 1.65 -2.64
N HIS A 158 4.52 1.52 -2.22
CA HIS A 158 5.08 2.46 -1.25
C HIS A 158 6.48 2.89 -1.65
N THR A 159 6.84 4.11 -1.34
CA THR A 159 8.15 4.67 -1.65
C THR A 159 9.05 4.65 -0.43
N TYR A 160 10.32 4.38 -0.67
CA TYR A 160 11.38 4.52 0.33
C TYR A 160 12.72 4.74 -0.36
N THR A 161 13.71 5.20 0.38
CA THR A 161 15.09 5.35 -0.12
C THR A 161 15.94 4.19 0.37
N TYR A 162 16.68 3.56 -0.52
CA TYR A 162 17.63 2.50 -0.21
C TYR A 162 18.94 2.75 -0.98
N LYS A 163 20.06 2.85 -0.27
CA LYS A 163 21.40 3.13 -0.86
C LYS A 163 21.39 4.32 -1.84
N ASN A 164 20.72 5.40 -1.47
CA ASN A 164 20.51 6.62 -2.27
C ASN A 164 19.64 6.44 -3.54
N GLU A 165 19.02 5.30 -3.73
CA GLU A 165 18.05 5.08 -4.79
C GLU A 165 16.62 5.26 -4.29
N ALA A 166 15.79 5.93 -5.10
CA ALA A 166 14.36 6.04 -4.86
C ALA A 166 13.67 4.73 -5.30
N ILE A 167 13.09 4.01 -4.36
CA ILE A 167 12.46 2.71 -4.60
C ILE A 167 10.94 2.87 -4.55
N LEU A 168 10.25 2.20 -5.49
CA LEU A 168 8.82 1.99 -5.46
C LEU A 168 8.53 0.50 -5.28
N LYS A 169 8.20 0.07 -4.06
CA LYS A 169 7.84 -1.33 -3.79
C LYS A 169 6.38 -1.57 -4.15
N GLN A 170 6.16 -2.40 -5.16
CA GLN A 170 4.86 -2.88 -5.59
C GLN A 170 4.55 -4.21 -4.90
N THR A 171 3.61 -4.22 -3.96
CA THR A 171 3.21 -5.45 -3.25
C THR A 171 1.84 -5.90 -3.70
N LYS A 172 1.73 -7.14 -4.20
CA LYS A 172 0.46 -7.81 -4.49
C LYS A 172 0.01 -8.59 -3.27
N TRP A 173 -1.22 -8.35 -2.81
CA TRP A 173 -1.79 -8.95 -1.62
C TRP A 173 -2.87 -9.96 -1.96
N TYR A 174 -2.85 -11.10 -1.26
CA TYR A 174 -3.78 -12.19 -1.45
C TYR A 174 -4.43 -12.61 -0.14
N SER A 175 -5.71 -13.02 -0.18
CA SER A 175 -6.30 -13.77 0.91
C SER A 175 -5.75 -15.19 0.89
N MET A 176 -5.62 -15.80 2.06
CA MET A 176 -5.15 -17.18 2.20
C MET A 176 -5.90 -17.84 3.35
N ASP A 177 -6.17 -19.14 3.20
CA ASP A 177 -6.75 -19.98 4.24
C ASP A 177 -5.63 -20.79 4.91
N LEU A 178 -5.63 -20.87 6.23
CA LEU A 178 -4.69 -21.69 6.99
C LEU A 178 -4.79 -23.15 6.59
N ILE A 179 -3.64 -23.81 6.40
CA ILE A 179 -3.53 -25.27 6.28
C ILE A 179 -2.92 -25.87 7.54
N ASP A 180 -1.79 -25.33 7.99
CA ASP A 180 -1.04 -25.86 9.12
C ASP A 180 -0.20 -24.74 9.75
N ASP A 181 -0.31 -24.56 11.05
CA ASP A 181 0.47 -23.64 11.86
C ASP A 181 1.28 -24.34 12.99
N SER A 182 1.40 -25.66 12.94
CA SER A 182 2.13 -26.46 13.92
C SER A 182 3.61 -26.06 14.07
N LYS A 183 4.15 -25.39 13.03
CA LYS A 183 5.52 -24.85 13.00
C LYS A 183 5.57 -23.32 13.09
N MET A 184 4.47 -22.67 13.52
CA MET A 184 4.40 -21.21 13.60
C MET A 184 5.53 -20.66 14.48
N LYS A 185 6.43 -19.90 13.85
CA LYS A 185 7.60 -19.31 14.47
C LYS A 185 8.00 -18.04 13.72
N PRO A 186 8.29 -16.92 14.41
CA PRO A 186 8.77 -15.71 13.78
C PRO A 186 10.18 -15.91 13.21
N GLN A 187 10.42 -15.39 12.01
CA GLN A 187 11.75 -15.30 11.41
C GLN A 187 12.49 -14.08 12.02
N VAL A 188 13.37 -14.37 12.98
CA VAL A 188 14.08 -13.32 13.76
C VAL A 188 15.01 -12.48 12.88
N GLU A 189 15.60 -13.07 11.83
CA GLU A 189 16.47 -12.42 10.88
C GLU A 189 15.79 -11.27 10.11
N GLU A 190 14.45 -11.35 9.95
CA GLU A 190 13.61 -10.31 9.38
C GLU A 190 13.07 -9.31 10.43
N ASN A 191 13.64 -9.33 11.65
CA ASN A 191 13.19 -8.52 12.80
C ASN A 191 11.73 -8.77 13.19
N ILE A 192 11.22 -9.97 12.96
CA ILE A 192 9.89 -10.37 13.42
C ILE A 192 10.02 -10.85 14.87
N GLU A 193 9.37 -10.12 15.79
CA GLU A 193 9.45 -10.35 17.22
C GLU A 193 8.32 -11.24 17.72
N LYS A 194 7.15 -11.18 17.05
CA LYS A 194 5.94 -11.87 17.49
C LYS A 194 5.02 -12.17 16.32
N LEU A 195 4.36 -13.33 16.39
CA LEU A 195 3.24 -13.73 15.54
C LEU A 195 2.01 -13.93 16.42
N GLU A 196 0.84 -13.53 15.92
CA GLU A 196 -0.38 -13.68 16.69
C GLU A 196 -1.61 -13.82 15.78
N TRP A 197 -2.46 -14.80 16.10
CA TRP A 197 -3.81 -14.92 15.56
C TRP A 197 -4.73 -13.90 16.22
N MET A 198 -5.29 -12.97 15.46
CA MET A 198 -6.12 -11.88 15.97
C MET A 198 -7.53 -11.93 15.41
N GLY A 199 -8.52 -11.94 16.28
CA GLY A 199 -9.91 -11.67 15.91
C GLY A 199 -10.10 -10.20 15.48
N ARG A 200 -11.22 -9.92 14.82
CA ARG A 200 -11.51 -8.62 14.18
C ARG A 200 -11.29 -7.39 15.07
N GLU A 201 -11.72 -7.45 16.32
CA GLU A 201 -11.56 -6.30 17.25
C GLU A 201 -10.09 -6.07 17.64
N LYS A 202 -9.33 -7.16 17.83
CA LYS A 202 -7.91 -7.06 18.12
C LYS A 202 -7.12 -6.54 16.91
N VAL A 203 -7.51 -6.96 15.67
CA VAL A 203 -6.94 -6.39 14.43
C VAL A 203 -7.21 -4.89 14.35
N LYS A 204 -8.43 -4.41 14.68
CA LYS A 204 -8.72 -2.96 14.72
C LYS A 204 -7.79 -2.21 15.66
N SER A 205 -7.55 -2.75 16.85
CA SER A 205 -6.62 -2.17 17.83
C SER A 205 -5.17 -2.20 17.31
N ALA A 206 -4.74 -3.30 16.71
CA ALA A 206 -3.42 -3.43 16.12
C ALA A 206 -3.19 -2.44 14.96
N MET A 207 -4.24 -2.12 14.17
CA MET A 207 -4.16 -1.15 13.10
C MET A 207 -3.79 0.28 13.55
N ILE A 208 -3.97 0.63 14.82
CA ILE A 208 -3.53 1.93 15.36
C ILE A 208 -2.01 2.04 15.27
N ASN A 209 -1.30 0.94 15.54
CA ASN A 209 0.15 0.85 15.41
C ASN A 209 0.53 -0.04 14.21
N SER A 210 0.11 0.37 13.01
CA SER A 210 0.36 -0.35 11.76
C SER A 210 0.60 0.64 10.62
N TYR A 211 1.32 0.21 9.60
CA TYR A 211 1.55 1.03 8.40
C TYR A 211 0.23 1.36 7.69
N SER A 212 0.13 2.55 7.11
CA SER A 212 -1.05 2.98 6.33
C SER A 212 -1.40 2.03 5.17
N SER A 213 -0.38 1.42 4.55
CA SER A 213 -0.55 0.39 3.52
C SER A 213 -1.20 -0.89 4.07
N ILE A 214 -0.84 -1.32 5.27
CA ILE A 214 -1.42 -2.51 5.92
C ILE A 214 -2.87 -2.24 6.34
N ARG A 215 -3.14 -1.07 6.93
CA ARG A 215 -4.53 -0.63 7.21
C ARG A 215 -5.39 -0.65 5.96
N PHE A 216 -4.85 -0.20 4.83
CA PHE A 216 -5.54 -0.23 3.54
C PHE A 216 -5.83 -1.67 3.07
N VAL A 217 -4.86 -2.58 3.16
CA VAL A 217 -5.02 -4.01 2.80
C VAL A 217 -6.10 -4.66 3.64
N LEU A 218 -6.04 -4.50 4.97
CA LEU A 218 -7.02 -5.07 5.90
C LEU A 218 -8.43 -4.49 5.67
N LYS A 219 -8.54 -3.17 5.42
CA LYS A 219 -9.83 -2.56 5.05
C LYS A 219 -10.40 -3.18 3.77
N LYS A 220 -9.55 -3.47 2.77
CA LYS A 220 -9.97 -4.14 1.52
C LYS A 220 -10.31 -5.61 1.70
N PHE A 221 -9.67 -6.29 2.62
CA PHE A 221 -9.96 -7.69 2.96
C PHE A 221 -11.32 -7.86 3.62
N TYR A 222 -11.73 -6.92 4.48
CA TYR A 222 -13.01 -6.97 5.20
C TYR A 222 -14.21 -6.40 4.41
N GLN A 223 -14.01 -5.83 3.22
CA GLN A 223 -15.07 -5.37 2.29
C GLN A 223 -15.59 -6.51 1.41
#